data_266230d89b6362f964667cb4d8569eba
#
_entry.id   266230d89b6362f964667cb4d8569eba
#
_cell.length_a   1.000
_cell.length_b   1.000
_cell.length_c   1.000
_cell.angle_alpha   90.00
_cell.angle_beta   90.00
_cell.angle_gamma   90.00
#
_symmetry.space_group_name_H-M   'P 1'
#
loop_
_entity.id
_entity.type
_entity.pdbx_description
1 polymer ?
#
loop_
_entity_poly.entity_id
_entity_poly.type
_entity_poly.pdbx_seq_one_letter_code
_entity_poly.pdbx_strand_id
1 'polypeptide(L)'
;MTEEIAAEGLSRNIPAFSRFLIAATLSNAQELNFSHVADDAGLARQTVQAWFTILEETMLGEQVLPYAKTVKRRAIERSKFYFFDLGVVRALRGFPTITDGSSDFGPFFEHFIFLELAAWRDYRSPQSKIRYWRSTSGYEVDFILDDKLAIEVKSKTKVGDRDLRGLRALAEEGTISGFLVVCREPAARLKDGIGILPWQVFLERLWAGKLF
;
A
#
# COMPACT_ATOMS: atom_id res chain seq x y z
N MET A 1 20.56 -3.02 -6.48
CA MET A 1 19.38 -3.77 -7.00
C MET A 1 19.63 -4.38 -8.38
N THR A 2 19.81 -3.62 -9.48
CA THR A 2 20.00 -4.19 -10.83
C THR A 2 21.26 -5.05 -10.93
N GLU A 3 22.36 -4.64 -10.33
CA GLU A 3 23.63 -5.37 -10.29
C GLU A 3 23.55 -6.64 -9.44
N GLU A 4 22.84 -6.60 -8.32
CA GLU A 4 22.62 -7.76 -7.44
C GLU A 4 21.76 -8.81 -8.15
N ILE A 5 20.68 -8.41 -8.82
CA ILE A 5 19.83 -9.32 -9.59
C ILE A 5 20.61 -9.95 -10.75
N ALA A 6 21.53 -9.19 -11.38
CA ALA A 6 22.42 -9.71 -12.40
C ALA A 6 23.41 -10.74 -11.86
N ALA A 7 24.03 -10.43 -10.71
CA ALA A 7 25.00 -11.31 -10.06
C ALA A 7 24.37 -12.64 -9.60
N GLU A 8 23.11 -12.60 -9.17
CA GLU A 8 22.33 -13.77 -8.75
C GLU A 8 21.72 -14.55 -9.95
N GLY A 9 21.90 -14.07 -11.19
CA GLY A 9 21.37 -14.72 -12.38
C GLY A 9 19.84 -14.67 -12.53
N LEU A 10 19.16 -13.84 -11.75
CA LEU A 10 17.69 -13.72 -11.71
C LEU A 10 17.13 -13.10 -13.00
N SER A 11 17.93 -12.29 -13.71
CA SER A 11 17.58 -11.81 -15.06
C SER A 11 18.84 -11.74 -15.94
N ARG A 12 18.74 -12.37 -17.12
CA ARG A 12 19.81 -12.30 -18.14
C ARG A 12 19.74 -11.03 -19.01
N ASN A 13 18.61 -10.33 -19.02
CA ASN A 13 18.41 -9.10 -19.81
C ASN A 13 18.30 -7.88 -18.89
N ILE A 14 19.44 -7.40 -18.42
CA ILE A 14 19.53 -6.27 -17.49
C ILE A 14 18.89 -4.98 -18.04
N PRO A 15 19.08 -4.59 -19.32
CA PRO A 15 18.41 -3.40 -19.84
C PRO A 15 16.88 -3.51 -19.82
N ALA A 16 16.32 -4.67 -20.16
CA ALA A 16 14.88 -4.89 -20.10
C ALA A 16 14.37 -4.90 -18.66
N PHE A 17 15.13 -5.51 -17.74
CA PHE A 17 14.78 -5.51 -16.32
C PHE A 17 14.81 -4.09 -15.71
N SER A 18 15.76 -3.25 -16.12
CA SER A 18 15.80 -1.85 -15.69
C SER A 18 14.57 -1.06 -16.17
N ARG A 19 14.12 -1.24 -17.41
CA ARG A 19 12.87 -0.64 -17.90
C ARG A 19 11.66 -1.13 -17.12
N PHE A 20 11.60 -2.43 -16.82
CA PHE A 20 10.56 -3.01 -15.99
C PHE A 20 10.52 -2.35 -14.60
N LEU A 21 11.67 -2.21 -13.92
CA LEU A 21 11.71 -1.58 -12.59
C LEU A 21 11.15 -0.15 -12.61
N ILE A 22 11.51 0.65 -13.62
CA ILE A 22 10.97 2.00 -13.79
C ILE A 22 9.46 1.96 -13.98
N ALA A 23 8.95 1.13 -14.91
CA ALA A 23 7.52 0.97 -15.15
C ALA A 23 6.77 0.44 -13.92
N ALA A 24 7.35 -0.53 -13.19
CA ALA A 24 6.77 -1.08 -11.97
C ALA A 24 6.59 -0.02 -10.87
N THR A 25 7.48 1.00 -10.79
CA THR A 25 7.32 2.08 -9.82
C THR A 25 6.09 2.95 -10.05
N LEU A 26 5.55 2.99 -11.28
CA LEU A 26 4.30 3.69 -11.59
C LEU A 26 3.08 2.98 -10.98
N SER A 27 3.20 1.67 -10.72
CA SER A 27 2.19 0.87 -10.04
C SER A 27 2.38 0.79 -8.52
N ASN A 28 3.39 1.46 -7.96
CA ASN A 28 3.64 1.46 -6.51
C ASN A 28 2.45 2.07 -5.75
N ALA A 29 1.97 1.39 -4.71
CA ALA A 29 0.76 1.73 -3.95
C ALA A 29 -0.53 1.78 -4.81
N GLN A 30 -0.55 1.14 -5.98
CA GLN A 30 -1.69 1.09 -6.88
C GLN A 30 -2.11 -0.35 -7.17
N GLU A 31 -3.33 -0.53 -7.68
CA GLU A 31 -3.76 -1.83 -8.20
C GLU A 31 -2.84 -2.29 -9.34
N LEU A 32 -2.29 -3.46 -9.18
CA LEU A 32 -1.33 -4.03 -10.12
C LEU A 32 -2.02 -4.46 -11.42
N ASN A 33 -1.62 -3.84 -12.52
CA ASN A 33 -2.03 -4.20 -13.87
C ASN A 33 -0.82 -4.60 -14.71
N PHE A 34 -0.55 -5.89 -14.78
CA PHE A 34 0.59 -6.42 -15.52
C PHE A 34 0.62 -6.03 -16.99
N SER A 35 -0.54 -5.83 -17.64
CA SER A 35 -0.60 -5.40 -19.04
C SER A 35 -0.12 -3.96 -19.18
N HIS A 36 -0.54 -3.03 -18.30
CA HIS A 36 -0.05 -1.66 -18.32
C HIS A 36 1.48 -1.61 -18.10
N VAL A 37 1.99 -2.33 -17.09
CA VAL A 37 3.44 -2.37 -16.84
C VAL A 37 4.19 -2.98 -18.03
N ALA A 38 3.61 -3.97 -18.70
CA ALA A 38 4.20 -4.58 -19.88
C ALA A 38 4.27 -3.60 -21.06
N ASP A 39 3.20 -2.86 -21.31
CA ASP A 39 3.13 -1.83 -22.35
C ASP A 39 4.15 -0.71 -22.07
N ASP A 40 4.21 -0.19 -20.85
CA ASP A 40 5.14 0.87 -20.43
C ASP A 40 6.62 0.43 -20.54
N ALA A 41 6.92 -0.83 -20.22
CA ALA A 41 8.28 -1.37 -20.26
C ALA A 41 8.69 -1.89 -21.65
N GLY A 42 7.76 -2.04 -22.61
CA GLY A 42 7.98 -2.69 -23.89
C GLY A 42 8.32 -4.19 -23.74
N LEU A 43 7.54 -4.92 -22.94
CA LEU A 43 7.78 -6.30 -22.56
C LEU A 43 6.54 -7.18 -22.74
N ALA A 44 6.73 -8.50 -22.78
CA ALA A 44 5.61 -9.43 -22.71
C ALA A 44 5.02 -9.46 -21.28
N ARG A 45 3.68 -9.51 -21.17
CA ARG A 45 2.98 -9.59 -19.88
C ARG A 45 3.48 -10.74 -19.00
N GLN A 46 3.76 -11.90 -19.56
CA GLN A 46 4.27 -13.07 -18.82
C GLN A 46 5.65 -12.78 -18.18
N THR A 47 6.53 -12.07 -18.89
CA THR A 47 7.82 -11.63 -18.37
C THR A 47 7.65 -10.68 -17.18
N VAL A 48 6.73 -9.73 -17.29
CA VAL A 48 6.40 -8.79 -16.19
C VAL A 48 5.87 -9.54 -14.98
N GLN A 49 4.96 -10.50 -15.17
CA GLN A 49 4.45 -11.33 -14.06
C GLN A 49 5.58 -12.11 -13.37
N ALA A 50 6.45 -12.78 -14.15
CA ALA A 50 7.59 -13.50 -13.58
C ALA A 50 8.55 -12.56 -12.80
N TRP A 51 8.76 -11.35 -13.30
CA TRP A 51 9.64 -10.39 -12.61
C TRP A 51 9.02 -9.78 -11.35
N PHE A 52 7.69 -9.60 -11.27
CA PHE A 52 7.04 -9.27 -10.00
C PHE A 52 7.20 -10.41 -8.99
N THR A 53 7.09 -11.67 -9.40
CA THR A 53 7.37 -12.84 -8.53
C THR A 53 8.81 -12.79 -8.01
N ILE A 54 9.80 -12.47 -8.85
CA ILE A 54 11.19 -12.29 -8.42
C ILE A 54 11.31 -11.17 -7.37
N LEU A 55 10.63 -10.02 -7.56
CA LEU A 55 10.65 -8.94 -6.56
C LEU A 55 10.09 -9.40 -5.21
N GLU A 56 9.06 -10.23 -5.20
CA GLU A 56 8.49 -10.79 -3.96
C GLU A 56 9.42 -11.83 -3.33
N GLU A 57 9.93 -12.79 -4.09
CA GLU A 57 10.84 -13.84 -3.60
C GLU A 57 12.16 -13.27 -3.06
N THR A 58 12.61 -12.14 -3.60
CA THR A 58 13.81 -11.43 -3.13
C THR A 58 13.52 -10.34 -2.10
N MET A 59 12.28 -10.25 -1.61
CA MET A 59 11.83 -9.26 -0.62
C MET A 59 12.04 -7.79 -1.06
N LEU A 60 12.06 -7.54 -2.37
CA LEU A 60 12.16 -6.21 -2.94
C LEU A 60 10.80 -5.51 -3.10
N GLY A 61 9.73 -6.21 -2.78
CA GLY A 61 8.37 -5.71 -2.75
C GLY A 61 7.38 -6.77 -2.33
N GLU A 62 6.15 -6.36 -2.10
CA GLU A 62 5.08 -7.24 -1.63
C GLU A 62 3.75 -6.89 -2.31
N GLN A 63 2.97 -7.91 -2.65
CA GLN A 63 1.58 -7.74 -3.06
C GLN A 63 0.64 -7.76 -1.86
N VAL A 64 -0.12 -6.68 -1.71
CA VAL A 64 -1.21 -6.59 -0.74
C VAL A 64 -2.49 -7.06 -1.40
N LEU A 65 -3.02 -8.18 -0.92
CA LEU A 65 -4.21 -8.82 -1.48
C LEU A 65 -5.49 -8.06 -1.10
N PRO A 66 -6.54 -8.11 -1.93
CA PRO A 66 -7.81 -7.50 -1.61
C PRO A 66 -8.55 -8.25 -0.50
N TYR A 67 -9.29 -7.49 0.31
CA TYR A 67 -10.25 -8.02 1.26
C TYR A 67 -11.57 -8.35 0.54
N ALA A 68 -11.93 -9.62 0.47
CA ALA A 68 -13.06 -10.11 -0.32
C ALA A 68 -14.29 -10.55 0.52
N LYS A 69 -14.29 -10.32 1.85
CA LYS A 69 -15.38 -10.78 2.75
C LYS A 69 -16.56 -9.82 2.81
N THR A 70 -16.69 -8.87 1.88
CA THR A 70 -17.83 -7.96 1.80
C THR A 70 -19.04 -8.63 1.16
N VAL A 71 -20.24 -8.28 1.65
CA VAL A 71 -21.51 -8.92 1.24
C VAL A 71 -22.34 -7.99 0.35
N LYS A 72 -22.37 -6.68 0.67
CA LYS A 72 -23.20 -5.70 -0.03
C LYS A 72 -22.54 -5.12 -1.27
N ARG A 73 -21.20 -5.02 -1.27
CA ARG A 73 -20.42 -4.42 -2.36
C ARG A 73 -19.39 -5.41 -2.87
N ARG A 74 -19.40 -5.67 -4.17
CA ARG A 74 -18.41 -6.53 -4.79
C ARG A 74 -17.02 -5.88 -4.68
N ALA A 75 -16.07 -6.61 -4.10
CA ALA A 75 -14.67 -6.19 -4.04
C ALA A 75 -13.96 -6.39 -5.39
N ILE A 76 -12.95 -5.55 -5.65
CA ILE A 76 -12.00 -5.74 -6.75
C ILE A 76 -11.03 -6.85 -6.35
N GLU A 77 -10.61 -7.68 -7.30
CA GLU A 77 -9.78 -8.86 -7.07
C GLU A 77 -8.28 -8.64 -7.33
N ARG A 78 -7.90 -7.46 -7.83
CA ARG A 78 -6.49 -7.13 -8.11
C ARG A 78 -5.75 -6.84 -6.81
N SER A 79 -4.46 -7.23 -6.73
CA SER A 79 -3.59 -6.83 -5.63
C SER A 79 -3.07 -5.40 -5.85
N LYS A 80 -2.69 -4.72 -4.75
CA LYS A 80 -1.77 -3.57 -4.80
C LYS A 80 -0.34 -4.08 -4.68
N PHE A 81 0.64 -3.33 -5.19
CA PHE A 81 2.06 -3.64 -5.03
C PHE A 81 2.79 -2.51 -4.32
N TYR A 82 3.64 -2.85 -3.37
CA TYR A 82 4.50 -1.92 -2.64
C TYR A 82 5.95 -2.39 -2.72
N PHE A 83 6.85 -1.49 -3.09
CA PHE A 83 8.28 -1.74 -2.99
C PHE A 83 8.73 -1.73 -1.52
N PHE A 84 9.87 -2.38 -1.25
CA PHE A 84 10.44 -2.49 0.10
C PHE A 84 10.99 -1.16 0.67
N ASP A 85 11.20 -0.15 -0.17
CA ASP A 85 11.84 1.11 0.22
C ASP A 85 11.38 2.30 -0.63
N LEU A 86 11.02 3.40 0.03
CA LEU A 86 10.58 4.65 -0.61
C LEU A 86 11.69 5.35 -1.38
N GLY A 87 12.93 5.26 -0.91
CA GLY A 87 14.10 5.86 -1.55
C GLY A 87 14.38 5.21 -2.90
N VAL A 88 14.18 3.88 -2.97
CA VAL A 88 14.29 3.12 -4.24
C VAL A 88 13.22 3.57 -5.23
N VAL A 89 11.96 3.66 -4.83
CA VAL A 89 10.87 4.16 -5.69
C VAL A 89 11.17 5.56 -6.18
N ARG A 90 11.60 6.44 -5.27
CA ARG A 90 11.97 7.82 -5.59
C ARG A 90 13.12 7.89 -6.60
N ALA A 91 14.18 7.12 -6.38
CA ALA A 91 15.35 7.09 -7.24
C ALA A 91 15.02 6.56 -8.64
N LEU A 92 14.26 5.47 -8.74
CA LEU A 92 13.84 4.89 -10.02
C LEU A 92 12.92 5.82 -10.82
N ARG A 93 12.08 6.63 -10.13
CA ARG A 93 11.22 7.64 -10.76
C ARG A 93 11.94 8.95 -11.09
N GLY A 94 13.21 9.09 -10.70
CA GLY A 94 14.00 10.31 -10.94
C GLY A 94 13.54 11.52 -10.12
N PHE A 95 12.83 11.33 -9.01
CA PHE A 95 12.41 12.43 -8.14
C PHE A 95 13.55 12.88 -7.24
N PRO A 96 13.99 14.16 -7.31
CA PRO A 96 15.04 14.65 -6.42
C PRO A 96 14.55 14.72 -4.96
N THR A 97 13.32 15.18 -4.75
CA THR A 97 12.69 15.34 -3.43
C THR A 97 11.18 15.17 -3.54
N ILE A 98 10.56 14.59 -2.53
CA ILE A 98 9.10 14.59 -2.36
C ILE A 98 8.76 15.74 -1.40
N THR A 99 8.09 16.77 -1.92
CA THR A 99 7.72 17.94 -1.13
C THR A 99 6.28 17.83 -0.63
N ASP A 100 6.04 18.43 0.55
CA ASP A 100 4.68 18.56 1.08
C ASP A 100 3.79 19.32 0.08
N GLY A 101 2.59 18.81 -0.15
CA GLY A 101 1.64 19.37 -1.11
C GLY A 101 1.84 18.95 -2.57
N SER A 102 2.90 18.19 -2.90
CA SER A 102 3.01 17.57 -4.23
C SER A 102 1.99 16.44 -4.41
N SER A 103 1.63 16.13 -5.66
CA SER A 103 0.74 15.02 -6.00
C SER A 103 1.25 13.67 -5.51
N ASP A 104 2.56 13.50 -5.42
CA ASP A 104 3.22 12.27 -5.01
C ASP A 104 3.29 12.09 -3.49
N PHE A 105 3.13 13.17 -2.72
CA PHE A 105 3.25 13.11 -1.25
C PHE A 105 2.22 12.15 -0.62
N GLY A 106 0.97 12.15 -1.11
CA GLY A 106 -0.08 11.25 -0.63
C GLY A 106 0.28 9.77 -0.80
N PRO A 107 0.56 9.30 -2.03
CA PRO A 107 1.00 7.92 -2.28
C PRO A 107 2.28 7.53 -1.52
N PHE A 108 3.24 8.44 -1.35
CA PHE A 108 4.43 8.15 -0.56
C PHE A 108 4.14 8.06 0.94
N PHE A 109 3.20 8.85 1.44
CA PHE A 109 2.77 8.76 2.84
C PHE A 109 2.00 7.46 3.11
N GLU A 110 1.13 7.03 2.18
CA GLU A 110 0.47 5.71 2.24
C GLU A 110 1.51 4.57 2.25
N HIS A 111 2.49 4.64 1.35
CA HIS A 111 3.56 3.65 1.29
C HIS A 111 4.41 3.63 2.58
N PHE A 112 4.71 4.78 3.16
CA PHE A 112 5.40 4.86 4.46
C PHE A 112 4.61 4.12 5.56
N ILE A 113 3.30 4.33 5.64
CA ILE A 113 2.45 3.61 6.60
C ILE A 113 2.41 2.10 6.31
N PHE A 114 2.39 1.71 5.02
CA PHE A 114 2.52 0.30 4.65
C PHE A 114 3.81 -0.32 5.18
N LEU A 115 4.96 0.33 4.99
CA LEU A 115 6.26 -0.17 5.45
C LEU A 115 6.29 -0.36 6.98
N GLU A 116 5.70 0.55 7.74
CA GLU A 116 5.57 0.43 9.20
C GLU A 116 4.65 -0.75 9.60
N LEU A 117 3.53 -0.95 8.89
CA LEU A 117 2.65 -2.10 9.11
C LEU A 117 3.34 -3.42 8.77
N ALA A 118 4.08 -3.48 7.66
CA ALA A 118 4.82 -4.66 7.23
C ALA A 118 5.94 -4.98 8.23
N ALA A 119 6.74 -3.99 8.63
CA ALA A 119 7.76 -4.16 9.65
C ALA A 119 7.17 -4.63 11.00
N TRP A 120 6.08 -4.01 11.45
CA TRP A 120 5.39 -4.45 12.66
C TRP A 120 4.91 -5.91 12.54
N ARG A 121 4.28 -6.28 11.42
CA ARG A 121 3.88 -7.66 11.16
C ARG A 121 5.07 -8.60 11.30
N ASP A 122 6.15 -8.33 10.58
CA ASP A 122 7.29 -9.24 10.47
C ASP A 122 8.05 -9.41 11.81
N TYR A 123 8.13 -8.34 12.61
CA TYR A 123 8.84 -8.38 13.90
C TYR A 123 7.96 -8.76 15.10
N ARG A 124 6.66 -8.47 15.08
CA ARG A 124 5.78 -8.61 16.26
C ARG A 124 4.66 -9.62 16.07
N SER A 125 4.15 -9.77 14.87
CA SER A 125 2.97 -10.60 14.60
C SER A 125 3.03 -11.25 13.21
N PRO A 126 3.96 -12.23 12.99
CA PRO A 126 4.17 -12.82 11.66
C PRO A 126 2.94 -13.51 11.05
N GLN A 127 1.91 -13.77 11.85
CA GLN A 127 0.65 -14.36 11.39
C GLN A 127 -0.38 -13.32 10.94
N SER A 128 -0.14 -12.03 11.24
CA SER A 128 -1.03 -10.94 10.86
C SER A 128 -1.09 -10.76 9.35
N LYS A 129 -2.27 -10.40 8.88
CA LYS A 129 -2.54 -10.21 7.45
C LYS A 129 -2.83 -8.75 7.18
N ILE A 130 -2.09 -8.17 6.25
CA ILE A 130 -2.35 -6.84 5.70
C ILE A 130 -3.08 -7.04 4.38
N ARG A 131 -4.26 -6.43 4.24
CA ARG A 131 -5.08 -6.42 3.02
C ARG A 131 -5.49 -4.99 2.71
N TYR A 132 -6.07 -4.75 1.54
CA TYR A 132 -6.75 -3.50 1.22
C TYR A 132 -8.18 -3.81 0.77
N TRP A 133 -9.04 -2.83 0.71
CA TRP A 133 -10.37 -3.01 0.14
C TRP A 133 -10.67 -1.95 -0.89
N ARG A 134 -11.21 -2.39 -2.01
CA ARG A 134 -11.80 -1.51 -3.01
C ARG A 134 -13.03 -2.16 -3.60
N SER A 135 -14.13 -1.41 -3.67
CA SER A 135 -15.36 -1.86 -4.27
C SER A 135 -15.44 -1.48 -5.75
N THR A 136 -16.20 -2.24 -6.53
CA THR A 136 -16.50 -1.88 -7.93
C THR A 136 -17.29 -0.57 -8.05
N SER A 137 -17.91 -0.09 -6.96
CA SER A 137 -18.59 1.22 -6.87
C SER A 137 -17.67 2.39 -6.49
N GLY A 138 -16.35 2.15 -6.39
CA GLY A 138 -15.35 3.21 -6.22
C GLY A 138 -15.04 3.60 -4.76
N TYR A 139 -15.52 2.86 -3.77
CA TYR A 139 -15.06 3.02 -2.38
C TYR A 139 -13.76 2.27 -2.18
N GLU A 140 -12.87 2.85 -1.36
CA GLU A 140 -11.57 2.27 -1.06
C GLU A 140 -11.22 2.46 0.43
N VAL A 141 -10.47 1.49 0.98
CA VAL A 141 -9.80 1.56 2.29
C VAL A 141 -8.39 1.02 2.08
N ASP A 142 -7.40 1.81 2.49
CA ASP A 142 -6.00 1.56 2.15
C ASP A 142 -5.46 0.27 2.79
N PHE A 143 -5.77 0.00 4.07
CA PHE A 143 -5.34 -1.22 4.73
C PHE A 143 -6.42 -1.82 5.62
N ILE A 144 -6.44 -3.15 5.68
CA ILE A 144 -7.23 -3.93 6.64
C ILE A 144 -6.28 -4.91 7.33
N LEU A 145 -6.15 -4.76 8.64
CA LEU A 145 -5.28 -5.57 9.48
C LEU A 145 -6.10 -6.66 10.18
N ASP A 146 -5.72 -7.92 9.97
CA ASP A 146 -6.31 -9.13 10.57
C ASP A 146 -7.83 -9.27 10.38
N ASP A 147 -8.38 -8.69 9.33
CA ASP A 147 -9.83 -8.64 9.09
C ASP A 147 -10.61 -7.99 10.26
N LYS A 148 -9.95 -7.15 11.08
CA LYS A 148 -10.50 -6.52 12.29
C LYS A 148 -10.42 -5.00 12.27
N LEU A 149 -9.33 -4.45 11.76
CA LEU A 149 -9.06 -3.01 11.79
C LEU A 149 -8.89 -2.48 10.37
N ALA A 150 -9.77 -1.58 9.95
CA ALA A 150 -9.69 -0.84 8.71
C ALA A 150 -8.95 0.49 8.92
N ILE A 151 -7.98 0.77 8.09
CA ILE A 151 -7.10 1.93 8.19
C ILE A 151 -7.12 2.68 6.86
N GLU A 152 -7.53 3.93 6.91
CA GLU A 152 -7.43 4.89 5.81
C GLU A 152 -6.25 5.82 6.07
N VAL A 153 -5.46 6.14 5.06
CA VAL A 153 -4.29 7.01 5.17
C VAL A 153 -4.53 8.32 4.43
N LYS A 154 -4.38 9.43 5.11
CA LYS A 154 -4.55 10.77 4.52
C LYS A 154 -3.38 11.67 4.88
N SER A 155 -2.62 12.10 3.90
CA SER A 155 -1.50 13.03 4.08
C SER A 155 -1.92 14.46 4.46
N LYS A 156 -3.18 14.67 4.86
CA LYS A 156 -3.77 15.97 5.21
C LYS A 156 -3.57 16.31 6.67
N THR A 157 -3.54 17.62 6.95
CA THR A 157 -3.53 18.17 8.32
C THR A 157 -4.94 18.41 8.87
N LYS A 158 -5.99 18.13 8.08
CA LYS A 158 -7.40 18.18 8.50
C LYS A 158 -8.21 17.16 7.71
N VAL A 159 -8.77 16.17 8.42
CA VAL A 159 -9.63 15.12 7.87
C VAL A 159 -11.08 15.59 7.88
N GLY A 160 -11.75 15.51 6.72
CA GLY A 160 -13.17 15.87 6.54
C GLY A 160 -14.05 14.65 6.25
N ASP A 161 -15.37 14.89 6.12
CA ASP A 161 -16.35 13.81 5.88
C ASP A 161 -16.11 13.03 4.60
N ARG A 162 -15.58 13.68 3.56
CA ARG A 162 -15.25 13.02 2.29
C ARG A 162 -14.16 11.96 2.45
N ASP A 163 -13.24 12.18 3.39
CA ASP A 163 -12.12 11.28 3.65
C ASP A 163 -12.56 10.02 4.43
N LEU A 164 -13.75 10.03 5.03
CA LEU A 164 -14.31 8.91 5.81
C LEU A 164 -15.24 8.00 4.98
N ARG A 165 -15.52 8.33 3.73
CA ARG A 165 -16.53 7.61 2.92
C ARG A 165 -16.19 6.14 2.70
N GLY A 166 -14.93 5.81 2.46
CA GLY A 166 -14.47 4.42 2.29
C GLY A 166 -14.70 3.62 3.56
N LEU A 167 -14.26 4.14 4.71
CA LEU A 167 -14.45 3.48 6.01
C LEU A 167 -15.94 3.31 6.38
N ARG A 168 -16.77 4.34 6.16
CA ARG A 168 -18.22 4.24 6.38
C ARG A 168 -18.87 3.19 5.50
N ALA A 169 -18.50 3.13 4.20
CA ALA A 169 -19.02 2.14 3.27
C ALA A 169 -18.58 0.72 3.68
N LEU A 170 -17.37 0.54 4.18
CA LEU A 170 -16.91 -0.75 4.69
C LEU A 170 -17.58 -1.12 6.04
N ALA A 171 -17.86 -0.13 6.89
CA ALA A 171 -18.60 -0.36 8.14
C ALA A 171 -20.01 -0.91 7.91
N GLU A 172 -20.69 -0.50 6.83
CA GLU A 172 -22.00 -1.05 6.45
C GLU A 172 -21.96 -2.52 6.08
N GLU A 173 -20.80 -3.08 5.73
CA GLU A 173 -20.63 -4.52 5.46
C GLU A 173 -20.72 -5.38 6.74
N GLY A 174 -20.46 -4.78 7.92
CA GLY A 174 -20.54 -5.46 9.21
C GLY A 174 -19.45 -6.50 9.46
N THR A 175 -18.38 -6.50 8.68
CA THR A 175 -17.33 -7.53 8.71
C THR A 175 -16.06 -7.07 9.45
N ILE A 176 -15.96 -5.77 9.76
CA ILE A 176 -14.82 -5.14 10.43
C ILE A 176 -15.29 -4.45 11.71
N SER A 177 -14.52 -4.53 12.78
CA SER A 177 -14.90 -3.99 14.09
C SER A 177 -14.24 -2.66 14.45
N GLY A 178 -13.07 -2.35 13.88
CA GLY A 178 -12.31 -1.13 14.15
C GLY A 178 -12.08 -0.29 12.91
N PHE A 179 -12.12 1.05 13.05
CA PHE A 179 -11.96 1.98 11.94
C PHE A 179 -11.06 3.14 12.36
N LEU A 180 -9.98 3.37 11.60
CA LEU A 180 -9.00 4.43 11.84
C LEU A 180 -8.71 5.22 10.58
N VAL A 181 -8.46 6.52 10.75
CA VAL A 181 -7.74 7.35 9.79
C VAL A 181 -6.37 7.70 10.38
N VAL A 182 -5.32 7.41 9.64
CA VAL A 182 -3.96 7.87 9.94
C VAL A 182 -3.69 9.14 9.13
N CYS A 183 -3.33 10.22 9.79
CA CYS A 183 -3.24 11.53 9.16
C CYS A 183 -2.13 12.40 9.77
N ARG A 184 -2.09 13.68 9.36
CA ARG A 184 -1.16 14.69 9.88
C ARG A 184 -1.85 15.74 10.75
N GLU A 185 -3.02 15.44 11.29
CA GLU A 185 -3.66 16.31 12.29
C GLU A 185 -2.78 16.42 13.55
N PRO A 186 -2.84 17.54 14.29
CA PRO A 186 -1.99 17.74 15.47
C PRO A 186 -2.43 16.93 16.69
N ALA A 187 -3.70 16.47 16.74
CA ALA A 187 -4.26 15.76 17.89
C ALA A 187 -5.19 14.63 17.48
N ALA A 188 -5.19 13.57 18.28
CA ALA A 188 -6.11 12.45 18.10
C ALA A 188 -7.54 12.86 18.47
N ARG A 189 -8.52 12.35 17.71
CA ARG A 189 -9.95 12.57 17.97
C ARG A 189 -10.79 11.40 17.47
N LEU A 190 -12.03 11.34 17.88
CA LEU A 190 -13.03 10.38 17.42
C LEU A 190 -14.13 11.13 16.64
N LYS A 191 -14.56 10.53 15.51
CA LYS A 191 -15.70 11.03 14.75
C LYS A 191 -16.53 9.86 14.22
N ASP A 192 -17.80 9.80 14.57
CA ASP A 192 -18.75 8.75 14.12
C ASP A 192 -18.23 7.32 14.36
N GLY A 193 -17.56 7.08 15.49
CA GLY A 193 -16.94 5.78 15.80
C GLY A 193 -15.61 5.51 15.08
N ILE A 194 -15.14 6.43 14.20
CA ILE A 194 -13.86 6.32 13.48
C ILE A 194 -12.80 7.11 14.26
N GLY A 195 -11.73 6.44 14.66
CA GLY A 195 -10.57 7.10 15.25
C GLY A 195 -9.79 7.89 14.21
N ILE A 196 -9.46 9.14 14.48
CA ILE A 196 -8.59 9.96 13.62
C ILE A 196 -7.32 10.20 14.41
N LEU A 197 -6.20 9.63 13.93
CA LEU A 197 -4.93 9.62 14.66
C LEU A 197 -3.84 10.34 13.88
N PRO A 198 -3.07 11.24 14.54
CA PRO A 198 -1.77 11.65 14.03
C PRO A 198 -0.91 10.41 13.75
N TRP A 199 -0.15 10.40 12.66
CA TRP A 199 0.65 9.24 12.28
C TRP A 199 1.67 8.82 13.36
N GLN A 200 2.22 9.77 14.11
CA GLN A 200 3.12 9.48 15.24
C GLN A 200 2.39 8.69 16.34
N VAL A 201 1.19 9.14 16.72
CA VAL A 201 0.35 8.45 17.71
C VAL A 201 -0.08 7.06 17.22
N PHE A 202 -0.37 6.95 15.93
CA PHE A 202 -0.67 5.65 15.30
C PHE A 202 0.52 4.71 15.44
N LEU A 203 1.74 5.13 15.07
CA LEU A 203 2.94 4.30 15.16
C LEU A 203 3.26 3.92 16.60
N GLU A 204 3.18 4.86 17.54
CA GLU A 204 3.35 4.55 18.98
C GLU A 204 2.40 3.45 19.46
N ARG A 205 1.12 3.52 19.07
CA ARG A 205 0.12 2.50 19.44
C ARG A 205 0.36 1.17 18.72
N LEU A 206 0.74 1.19 17.45
CA LEU A 206 1.06 0.02 16.65
C LEU A 206 2.20 -0.78 17.32
N TRP A 207 3.32 -0.12 17.57
CA TRP A 207 4.50 -0.74 18.14
C TRP A 207 4.35 -1.13 19.62
N ALA A 208 3.45 -0.47 20.34
CA ALA A 208 3.08 -0.83 21.71
C ALA A 208 2.01 -1.95 21.79
N GLY A 209 1.47 -2.42 20.66
CA GLY A 209 0.39 -3.42 20.63
C GLY A 209 -0.94 -2.90 21.17
N LYS A 210 -1.21 -1.59 21.03
CA LYS A 210 -2.40 -0.91 21.60
C LYS A 210 -3.41 -0.44 20.53
N LEU A 211 -3.37 -1.04 19.34
CA LEU A 211 -4.34 -0.75 18.27
C LEU A 211 -5.58 -1.64 18.33
N PHE A 212 -5.51 -2.77 19.01
CA PHE A 212 -6.57 -3.78 19.16
C PHE A 212 -7.03 -3.86 20.62
#